data_46ef12fc08f496e1d59e3e4e794d1c53
#
_entry.id   46ef12fc08f496e1d59e3e4e794d1c53
#
_cell.length_a   1.000
_cell.length_b   1.000
_cell.length_c   1.000
_cell.angle_alpha   90.00
_cell.angle_beta   90.00
_cell.angle_gamma   90.00
#
_symmetry.space_group_name_H-M   'P 1'
#
loop_
_entity.id
_entity.type
_entity.pdbx_description
1 polymer ?
#
loop_
_entity_poly.entity_id
_entity_poly.type
_entity_poly.pdbx_seq_one_letter_code
_entity_poly.pdbx_strand_id
1 'polypeptide(L)'
;MVAVVVAVQMAVTRSYRSRLKREPHEVNGYMIGPGADLRRADLFGADLEGVDLSGADLNEANLYEADLSGADLGGALLSGVNLIGARANKNTIWPEGLDPKAAGVITD
;
A
#
# COMPACT_ATOMS: atom_id res chain seq x y z
N MET A 1 -33.14 10.26 -4.59
CA MET A 1 -31.86 10.86 -4.16
C MET A 1 -30.75 9.83 -4.05
N VAL A 2 -30.96 8.78 -3.24
CA VAL A 2 -29.96 7.73 -3.08
C VAL A 2 -29.62 7.04 -4.39
N ALA A 3 -30.62 6.75 -5.22
CA ALA A 3 -30.42 6.10 -6.52
C ALA A 3 -29.55 6.92 -7.47
N VAL A 4 -29.67 8.25 -7.43
CA VAL A 4 -28.86 9.15 -8.25
C VAL A 4 -27.39 9.08 -7.85
N VAL A 5 -27.10 9.06 -6.54
CA VAL A 5 -25.73 8.94 -6.02
C VAL A 5 -25.09 7.63 -6.44
N VAL A 6 -25.85 6.53 -6.34
CA VAL A 6 -25.36 5.21 -6.75
C VAL A 6 -25.04 5.19 -8.25
N ALA A 7 -25.91 5.78 -9.07
CA ALA A 7 -25.70 5.84 -10.53
C ALA A 7 -24.42 6.62 -10.87
N VAL A 8 -24.18 7.73 -10.20
CA VAL A 8 -22.96 8.53 -10.41
C VAL A 8 -21.73 7.72 -10.04
N GLN A 9 -21.77 7.00 -8.93
CA GLN A 9 -20.64 6.16 -8.50
C GLN A 9 -20.35 5.05 -9.50
N MET A 10 -21.38 4.44 -10.06
CA MET A 10 -21.21 3.39 -11.07
C MET A 10 -20.63 3.94 -12.36
N ALA A 11 -20.99 5.16 -12.74
CA ALA A 11 -20.54 5.77 -13.99
C ALA A 11 -19.06 6.12 -14.01
N VAL A 12 -18.45 6.33 -12.84
CA VAL A 12 -17.03 6.74 -12.73
C VAL A 12 -16.10 5.63 -12.25
N THR A 13 -16.50 4.39 -12.47
CA THR A 13 -15.92 3.23 -11.79
C THR A 13 -14.39 3.13 -11.76
N ARG A 14 -13.71 3.10 -12.94
CA ARG A 14 -12.28 2.78 -12.98
C ARG A 14 -11.38 3.90 -12.45
N SER A 15 -11.56 5.11 -12.96
CA SER A 15 -10.76 6.27 -12.53
C SER A 15 -10.95 6.54 -11.05
N TYR A 16 -12.16 6.39 -10.59
CA TYR A 16 -12.51 6.60 -9.19
C TYR A 16 -11.80 5.59 -8.28
N ARG A 17 -11.82 4.30 -8.66
CA ARG A 17 -11.14 3.27 -7.88
C ARG A 17 -9.63 3.48 -7.81
N SER A 18 -9.01 3.87 -8.92
CA SER A 18 -7.58 4.17 -8.95
C SER A 18 -7.22 5.31 -8.01
N ARG A 19 -8.04 6.37 -8.00
CA ARG A 19 -7.83 7.48 -7.08
C ARG A 19 -8.02 7.07 -5.62
N LEU A 20 -9.04 6.27 -5.33
CA LEU A 20 -9.31 5.84 -3.96
C LEU A 20 -8.18 5.03 -3.36
N LYS A 21 -7.48 4.23 -4.18
CA LYS A 21 -6.32 3.48 -3.69
C LYS A 21 -5.20 4.39 -3.20
N ARG A 22 -5.04 5.56 -3.82
CA ARG A 22 -4.00 6.52 -3.44
C ARG A 22 -4.43 7.44 -2.30
N GLU A 23 -5.73 7.63 -2.11
CA GLU A 23 -6.25 8.43 -1.00
C GLU A 23 -6.24 7.60 0.29
N PRO A 24 -6.13 8.26 1.46
CA PRO A 24 -6.17 7.53 2.73
C PRO A 24 -7.43 6.66 2.83
N HIS A 25 -7.23 5.38 3.13
CA HIS A 25 -8.32 4.43 3.29
C HIS A 25 -7.92 3.30 4.23
N GLU A 26 -8.90 2.56 4.70
CA GLU A 26 -8.66 1.48 5.65
C GLU A 26 -8.35 0.17 4.95
N VAL A 27 -7.28 -0.50 5.40
CA VAL A 27 -6.89 -1.85 4.99
C VAL A 27 -6.56 -2.65 6.24
N ASN A 28 -7.19 -3.81 6.41
CA ASN A 28 -6.96 -4.69 7.57
C ASN A 28 -7.10 -3.97 8.92
N GLY A 29 -7.97 -2.96 8.99
CA GLY A 29 -8.19 -2.20 10.22
C GLY A 29 -7.26 -1.03 10.44
N TYR A 30 -6.32 -0.78 9.52
CA TYR A 30 -5.37 0.33 9.62
C TYR A 30 -5.66 1.40 8.58
N MET A 31 -5.51 2.65 8.94
CA MET A 31 -5.57 3.75 7.97
C MET A 31 -4.28 3.80 7.18
N ILE A 32 -4.39 3.60 5.87
CA ILE A 32 -3.28 3.59 4.94
C ILE A 32 -3.26 4.94 4.23
N GLY A 33 -2.13 5.60 4.24
CA GLY A 33 -1.97 6.90 3.56
C GLY A 33 -0.60 7.49 3.79
N PRO A 34 -0.31 8.65 3.16
CA PRO A 34 0.98 9.32 3.34
C PRO A 34 1.23 9.65 4.82
N GLY A 35 2.43 9.37 5.30
CA GLY A 35 2.82 9.67 6.66
C GLY A 35 2.11 8.84 7.74
N ALA A 36 1.39 7.78 7.36
CA ALA A 36 0.64 6.96 8.32
C ALA A 36 1.55 6.34 9.38
N ASP A 37 1.05 6.24 10.60
CA ASP A 37 1.72 5.51 11.66
C ASP A 37 1.28 4.04 11.60
N LEU A 38 2.15 3.20 11.02
CA LEU A 38 1.89 1.79 10.84
C LEU A 38 2.95 0.94 11.53
N ARG A 39 3.58 1.49 12.56
CA ARG A 39 4.56 0.74 13.34
C ARG A 39 3.93 -0.53 13.90
N ARG A 40 4.60 -1.65 13.66
CA ARG A 40 4.16 -2.98 14.12
C ARG A 40 2.80 -3.41 13.59
N ALA A 41 2.28 -2.73 12.57
CA ALA A 41 0.99 -3.09 11.99
C ALA A 41 1.04 -4.49 11.40
N ASP A 42 -0.04 -5.24 11.60
CA ASP A 42 -0.19 -6.55 10.98
C ASP A 42 -0.92 -6.38 9.65
N LEU A 43 -0.14 -6.31 8.60
CA LEU A 43 -0.63 -6.16 7.22
C LEU A 43 -0.33 -7.42 6.41
N PHE A 44 -0.30 -8.58 7.07
CA PHE A 44 -0.14 -9.88 6.43
C PHE A 44 -1.14 -10.05 5.30
N GLY A 45 -0.64 -10.35 4.11
CA GLY A 45 -1.48 -10.60 2.94
C GLY A 45 -2.31 -9.42 2.48
N ALA A 46 -2.05 -8.22 2.98
CA ALA A 46 -2.87 -7.03 2.69
C ALA A 46 -2.81 -6.64 1.22
N ASP A 47 -3.93 -6.16 0.69
CA ASP A 47 -3.98 -5.54 -0.63
C ASP A 47 -3.58 -4.07 -0.49
N LEU A 48 -2.34 -3.78 -0.85
CA LEU A 48 -1.77 -2.44 -0.83
C LEU A 48 -1.39 -2.00 -2.25
N GLU A 49 -2.02 -2.61 -3.26
CA GLU A 49 -1.77 -2.24 -4.64
C GLU A 49 -2.11 -0.78 -4.90
N GLY A 50 -1.16 -0.04 -5.46
CA GLY A 50 -1.35 1.34 -5.87
C GLY A 50 -1.51 2.34 -4.73
N VAL A 51 -1.31 1.97 -3.48
CA VAL A 51 -1.50 2.87 -2.33
C VAL A 51 -0.37 3.89 -2.24
N ASP A 52 -0.67 5.01 -1.63
CA ASP A 52 0.34 6.01 -1.28
C ASP A 52 0.72 5.83 0.19
N LEU A 53 1.91 5.30 0.42
CA LEU A 53 2.51 5.13 1.74
C LEU A 53 3.78 5.99 1.86
N SER A 54 3.89 7.02 1.05
CA SER A 54 5.05 7.92 1.10
C SER A 54 5.19 8.51 2.51
N GLY A 55 6.40 8.46 3.04
CA GLY A 55 6.70 8.97 4.38
C GLY A 55 6.07 8.22 5.55
N ALA A 56 5.38 7.10 5.29
CA ALA A 56 4.77 6.33 6.37
C ALA A 56 5.81 5.65 7.26
N ASP A 57 5.46 5.45 8.52
CA ASP A 57 6.31 4.69 9.45
C ASP A 57 5.80 3.25 9.52
N LEU A 58 6.54 2.35 8.88
CA LEU A 58 6.26 0.92 8.84
C LEU A 58 7.28 0.11 9.64
N ASN A 59 7.99 0.75 10.55
CA ASN A 59 8.98 0.06 11.36
C ASN A 59 8.35 -1.13 12.08
N GLU A 60 8.97 -2.30 11.92
CA GLU A 60 8.54 -3.56 12.52
C GLU A 60 7.17 -4.06 12.04
N ALA A 61 6.62 -3.49 10.96
CA ALA A 61 5.34 -3.96 10.40
C ALA A 61 5.49 -5.33 9.75
N ASN A 62 4.40 -6.08 9.73
CA ASN A 62 4.33 -7.36 9.04
C ASN A 62 3.67 -7.16 7.68
N LEU A 63 4.47 -7.23 6.61
CA LEU A 63 4.01 -7.16 5.23
C LEU A 63 4.22 -8.49 4.50
N TYR A 64 4.30 -9.58 5.26
CA TYR A 64 4.45 -10.92 4.68
C TYR A 64 3.33 -11.18 3.67
N GLU A 65 3.72 -11.53 2.44
CA GLU A 65 2.80 -11.82 1.35
C GLU A 65 1.83 -10.68 0.96
N ALA A 66 2.08 -9.45 1.40
CA ALA A 66 1.27 -8.30 0.99
C ALA A 66 1.50 -7.96 -0.49
N ASP A 67 0.49 -7.41 -1.14
CA ASP A 67 0.61 -6.93 -2.52
C ASP A 67 0.94 -5.43 -2.51
N LEU A 68 2.18 -5.11 -2.88
CA LEU A 68 2.68 -3.74 -2.95
C LEU A 68 2.87 -3.27 -4.40
N SER A 69 2.25 -3.96 -5.35
CA SER A 69 2.37 -3.59 -6.76
C SER A 69 1.91 -2.14 -6.97
N GLY A 70 2.76 -1.31 -7.55
CA GLY A 70 2.44 0.10 -7.80
C GLY A 70 2.35 0.99 -6.56
N ALA A 71 2.64 0.47 -5.37
CA ALA A 71 2.61 1.26 -4.14
C ALA A 71 3.77 2.25 -4.09
N ASP A 72 3.52 3.41 -3.51
CA ASP A 72 4.55 4.43 -3.30
C ASP A 72 5.02 4.37 -1.84
N LEU A 73 6.25 3.92 -1.64
CA LEU A 73 6.90 3.83 -0.32
C LEU A 73 8.05 4.83 -0.22
N GLY A 74 8.06 5.86 -1.05
CA GLY A 74 9.09 6.90 -1.02
C GLY A 74 9.18 7.53 0.37
N GLY A 75 10.39 7.57 0.93
CA GLY A 75 10.61 8.13 2.27
C GLY A 75 10.01 7.35 3.42
N ALA A 76 9.40 6.19 3.18
CA ALA A 76 8.85 5.37 4.26
C ALA A 76 9.96 4.76 5.12
N LEU A 77 9.67 4.55 6.40
CA LEU A 77 10.57 3.87 7.33
C LEU A 77 10.21 2.39 7.38
N LEU A 78 11.19 1.53 7.11
CA LEU A 78 10.98 0.08 6.99
C LEU A 78 11.95 -0.74 7.85
N SER A 79 12.43 -0.17 8.95
CA SER A 79 13.34 -0.90 9.85
C SER A 79 12.61 -2.07 10.51
N GLY A 80 13.19 -3.27 10.39
CA GLY A 80 12.59 -4.47 10.99
C GLY A 80 11.32 -4.95 10.32
N VAL A 81 10.97 -4.41 9.16
CA VAL A 81 9.78 -4.82 8.40
C VAL A 81 9.95 -6.25 7.87
N ASN A 82 8.87 -7.02 7.87
CA ASN A 82 8.85 -8.33 7.22
C ASN A 82 8.22 -8.18 5.83
N LEU A 83 9.05 -8.27 4.80
CA LEU A 83 8.64 -8.16 3.39
C LEU A 83 8.71 -9.50 2.67
N ILE A 84 8.92 -10.60 3.37
CA ILE A 84 9.09 -11.91 2.73
C ILE A 84 7.80 -12.26 1.98
N GLY A 85 7.95 -12.61 0.69
CA GLY A 85 6.82 -12.98 -0.15
C GLY A 85 5.93 -11.82 -0.56
N ALA A 86 6.22 -10.59 -0.14
CA ALA A 86 5.50 -9.43 -0.62
C ALA A 86 5.69 -9.28 -2.14
N ARG A 87 4.65 -8.85 -2.83
CA ARG A 87 4.67 -8.69 -4.29
C ARG A 87 4.86 -7.23 -4.65
N ALA A 88 5.64 -7.00 -5.68
CA ALA A 88 5.88 -5.67 -6.21
C ALA A 88 5.98 -5.74 -7.73
N ASN A 89 5.98 -4.61 -8.38
CA ASN A 89 6.20 -4.52 -9.82
C ASN A 89 7.09 -3.31 -10.14
N LYS A 90 7.30 -3.05 -11.42
CA LYS A 90 8.16 -1.95 -11.88
C LYS A 90 7.66 -0.58 -11.45
N ASN A 91 6.39 -0.46 -11.08
CA ASN A 91 5.80 0.81 -10.65
C ASN A 91 5.87 1.02 -9.14
N THR A 92 6.31 0.02 -8.38
CA THR A 92 6.50 0.15 -6.93
C THR A 92 7.68 1.07 -6.65
N ILE A 93 7.47 2.08 -5.82
CA ILE A 93 8.52 3.02 -5.41
C ILE A 93 8.98 2.63 -4.01
N TRP A 94 10.27 2.32 -3.88
CA TRP A 94 10.88 1.93 -2.61
C TRP A 94 11.64 3.10 -2.00
N PRO A 95 11.77 3.15 -0.67
CA PRO A 95 12.62 4.16 -0.07
C PRO A 95 14.09 3.93 -0.43
N GLU A 96 14.87 5.00 -0.40
CA GLU A 96 16.30 4.93 -0.69
C GLU A 96 16.99 3.94 0.24
N GLY A 97 17.88 3.14 -0.33
CA GLY A 97 18.68 2.18 0.43
C GLY A 97 18.03 0.81 0.64
N LEU A 98 16.76 0.63 0.29
CA LEU A 98 16.14 -0.69 0.38
C LEU A 98 16.40 -1.49 -0.88
N ASP A 99 16.88 -2.73 -0.70
CA ASP A 99 16.97 -3.72 -1.78
C ASP A 99 15.79 -4.69 -1.66
N PRO A 100 14.76 -4.55 -2.50
CA PRO A 100 13.57 -5.42 -2.36
C PRO A 100 13.89 -6.90 -2.53
N LYS A 101 14.79 -7.23 -3.45
CA LYS A 101 15.16 -8.63 -3.69
C LYS A 101 15.79 -9.24 -2.45
N ALA A 102 16.72 -8.52 -1.82
CA ALA A 102 17.38 -8.99 -0.60
C ALA A 102 16.38 -9.13 0.56
N ALA A 103 15.32 -8.34 0.55
CA ALA A 103 14.27 -8.39 1.58
C ALA A 103 13.25 -9.52 1.35
N GLY A 104 13.37 -10.27 0.26
CA GLY A 104 12.46 -11.38 -0.04
C GLY A 104 11.23 -10.99 -0.85
N VAL A 105 11.22 -9.80 -1.44
CA VAL A 105 10.12 -9.33 -2.29
C VAL A 105 10.15 -10.07 -3.63
N ILE A 106 8.97 -10.44 -4.10
CA ILE A 106 8.76 -11.06 -5.40
C ILE A 106 8.36 -9.96 -6.38
N THR A 107 9.20 -9.73 -7.40
CA THR A 107 8.96 -8.67 -8.38
C THR A 107 8.55 -9.27 -9.71
N ASP A 108 7.46 -8.78 -10.25
CA ASP A 108 6.97 -9.16 -11.59
C ASP A 108 7.67 -8.34 -12.67
#